data_5d49e8a0e9aff0d3e00e2b314ff1c2a9
#
_entry.id   5d49e8a0e9aff0d3e00e2b314ff1c2a9
#
_cell.length_a   1.000
_cell.length_b   1.000
_cell.length_c   1.000
_cell.angle_alpha   90.00
_cell.angle_beta   90.00
_cell.angle_gamma   90.00
#
_symmetry.space_group_name_H-M   'P 1'
#
loop_
_entity.id
_entity.type
_entity.pdbx_description
1 polymer ?
#
loop_
_entity_poly.entity_id
_entity_poly.type
_entity_poly.pdbx_seq_one_letter_code
_entity_poly.pdbx_strand_id
1 'polypeptide(L)'
;MQFLSEEFVSEWSAVERPLVDDLSALLVAKIDGTPEGKVAVSVEFSGGAIENAYLGSGRGRDLELAMSYQLAVQLFRHEADPASEYMKGQLKMSGDMRLWLKLLPAWQARINDAEVSDLMEQTII
;
A
#
# COMPACT_ATOMS: atom_id res chain seq x y z
N MET A 1 -14.91 -8.70 -5.22
CA MET A 1 -14.68 -7.26 -5.47
C MET A 1 -13.54 -7.05 -6.44
N GLN A 2 -13.52 -5.95 -7.13
CA GLN A 2 -12.46 -5.61 -8.08
C GLN A 2 -11.25 -5.03 -7.36
N PHE A 3 -10.03 -5.44 -7.74
CA PHE A 3 -8.79 -4.91 -7.19
C PHE A 3 -8.71 -3.39 -7.43
N LEU A 4 -8.33 -2.64 -6.41
CA LEU A 4 -8.26 -1.17 -6.41
C LEU A 4 -9.60 -0.45 -6.61
N SER A 5 -10.73 -1.12 -6.36
CA SER A 5 -12.03 -0.45 -6.25
C SER A 5 -12.15 0.20 -4.88
N GLU A 6 -13.16 1.06 -4.69
CA GLU A 6 -13.44 1.67 -3.39
C GLU A 6 -13.73 0.59 -2.34
N GLU A 7 -14.47 -0.44 -2.70
CA GLU A 7 -14.76 -1.57 -1.82
C GLU A 7 -13.48 -2.28 -1.41
N PHE A 8 -12.60 -2.58 -2.37
CA PHE A 8 -11.32 -3.22 -2.09
C PHE A 8 -10.47 -2.38 -1.13
N VAL A 9 -10.33 -1.08 -1.40
CA VAL A 9 -9.50 -0.19 -0.57
C VAL A 9 -10.03 -0.12 0.86
N SER A 10 -11.34 -0.06 1.04
CA SER A 10 -11.97 -0.07 2.36
C SER A 10 -11.71 -1.37 3.11
N GLU A 11 -11.90 -2.52 2.47
CA GLU A 11 -11.65 -3.83 3.08
C GLU A 11 -10.17 -4.04 3.38
N TRP A 12 -9.30 -3.63 2.45
CA TRP A 12 -7.86 -3.73 2.63
C TRP A 12 -7.38 -2.91 3.84
N SER A 13 -7.90 -1.70 4.01
CA SER A 13 -7.50 -0.85 5.14
C SER A 13 -7.89 -1.45 6.49
N ALA A 14 -8.91 -2.31 6.51
CA ALA A 14 -9.35 -2.98 7.73
C ALA A 14 -8.46 -4.18 8.09
N VAL A 15 -7.88 -4.87 7.09
CA VAL A 15 -7.07 -6.08 7.33
C VAL A 15 -5.56 -5.83 7.24
N GLU A 16 -5.12 -4.92 6.38
CA GLU A 16 -3.70 -4.58 6.22
C GLU A 16 -3.34 -3.45 7.18
N ARG A 17 -2.85 -3.81 8.35
CA ARG A 17 -2.57 -2.84 9.42
C ARG A 17 -1.10 -2.91 9.84
N PRO A 18 -0.18 -2.26 9.10
CA PRO A 18 1.19 -2.20 9.56
C PRO A 18 1.25 -1.39 10.86
N LEU A 19 1.71 -2.03 11.93
CA LEU A 19 1.92 -1.37 13.20
C LEU A 19 3.31 -0.77 13.19
N VAL A 20 3.38 0.55 13.19
CA VAL A 20 4.64 1.31 13.24
C VAL A 20 4.50 2.31 14.36
N ASP A 21 5.32 2.19 15.39
CA ASP A 21 5.25 3.07 16.56
C ASP A 21 5.37 4.55 16.14
N ASP A 22 4.40 5.34 16.60
CA ASP A 22 4.36 6.79 16.41
C ASP A 22 4.34 7.29 14.95
N LEU A 23 4.01 6.43 13.99
CA LEU A 23 3.88 6.87 12.62
C LEU A 23 2.53 7.58 12.42
N SER A 24 2.59 8.85 12.08
CA SER A 24 1.43 9.64 11.65
C SER A 24 1.82 10.34 10.36
N ALA A 25 1.26 9.90 9.24
CA ALA A 25 1.67 10.38 7.92
C ALA A 25 0.61 10.06 6.88
N LEU A 26 0.63 10.81 5.78
CA LEU A 26 -0.15 10.52 4.59
C LEU A 26 0.77 9.93 3.51
N LEU A 27 0.44 8.72 3.07
CA LEU A 27 1.12 8.04 1.98
C LEU A 27 0.19 8.00 0.78
N VAL A 28 0.70 8.35 -0.40
CA VAL A 28 -0.04 8.24 -1.66
C VAL A 28 0.68 7.25 -2.56
N ALA A 29 0.01 6.18 -2.96
CA ALA A 29 0.53 5.21 -3.90
C ALA A 29 -0.08 5.47 -5.28
N LYS A 30 0.76 5.72 -6.28
CA LYS A 30 0.37 5.91 -7.66
C LYS A 30 0.65 4.65 -8.45
N ILE A 31 -0.39 4.09 -9.07
CA ILE A 31 -0.33 2.80 -9.74
C ILE A 31 -0.68 2.99 -11.22
N ASP A 32 0.26 2.63 -12.10
CA ASP A 32 0.11 2.75 -13.54
C ASP A 32 -0.31 1.42 -14.16
N GLY A 33 -0.96 1.51 -15.32
CA GLY A 33 -1.28 0.33 -16.14
C GLY A 33 -2.44 -0.50 -15.61
N THR A 34 -3.30 0.07 -14.76
CA THR A 34 -4.51 -0.60 -14.33
C THR A 34 -5.52 -0.66 -15.48
N PRO A 35 -6.54 -1.55 -15.41
CA PRO A 35 -7.62 -1.55 -16.42
C PRO A 35 -8.33 -0.20 -16.58
N GLU A 36 -8.27 0.64 -15.55
CA GLU A 36 -8.88 1.97 -15.55
C GLU A 36 -7.86 3.11 -15.74
N GLY A 37 -6.62 2.80 -16.15
CA GLY A 37 -5.55 3.76 -16.31
C GLY A 37 -4.75 3.96 -15.03
N LYS A 38 -4.41 5.20 -14.71
CA LYS A 38 -3.68 5.52 -13.49
C LYS A 38 -4.63 5.60 -12.30
N VAL A 39 -4.27 4.94 -11.22
CA VAL A 39 -5.05 4.96 -9.98
C VAL A 39 -4.13 5.42 -8.84
N ALA A 40 -4.64 6.31 -8.00
CA ALA A 40 -3.94 6.72 -6.78
C ALA A 40 -4.73 6.23 -5.56
N VAL A 41 -4.01 5.72 -4.57
CA VAL A 41 -4.58 5.29 -3.28
C VAL A 41 -3.89 6.07 -2.20
N SER A 42 -4.67 6.76 -1.36
CA SER A 42 -4.15 7.49 -0.22
C SER A 42 -4.37 6.68 1.05
N VAL A 43 -3.32 6.56 1.86
CA VAL A 43 -3.35 5.81 3.12
C VAL A 43 -2.94 6.77 4.24
N GLU A 44 -3.84 6.97 5.20
CA GLU A 44 -3.59 7.82 6.36
C GLU A 44 -3.21 6.96 7.55
N PHE A 45 -1.99 7.19 8.06
CA PHE A 45 -1.50 6.55 9.29
C PHE A 45 -1.69 7.49 10.47
N SER A 46 -2.14 6.94 11.59
CA SER A 46 -2.25 7.66 12.84
C SER A 46 -1.93 6.72 14.00
N GLY A 47 -1.02 7.14 14.87
CA GLY A 47 -0.62 6.32 16.01
C GLY A 47 -0.05 4.95 15.63
N GLY A 48 0.57 4.85 14.44
CA GLY A 48 1.18 3.61 13.98
C GLY A 48 0.27 2.63 13.26
N ALA A 49 -1.00 2.99 13.05
CA ALA A 49 -1.97 2.14 12.36
C ALA A 49 -2.59 2.88 11.17
N ILE A 50 -3.17 2.12 10.25
CA ILE A 50 -3.96 2.71 9.16
C ILE A 50 -5.28 3.22 9.73
N GLU A 51 -5.47 4.53 9.72
CA GLU A 51 -6.72 5.16 10.15
C GLU A 51 -7.74 5.17 9.03
N ASN A 52 -7.31 5.43 7.80
CA ASN A 52 -8.19 5.51 6.65
C ASN A 52 -7.41 5.24 5.36
N ALA A 53 -8.09 4.71 4.37
CA ALA A 53 -7.56 4.56 3.01
C ALA A 53 -8.66 4.86 2.00
N TYR A 54 -8.33 5.57 0.93
CA TYR A 54 -9.30 5.98 -0.07
C TYR A 54 -8.65 6.14 -1.44
N LEU A 55 -9.47 6.09 -2.49
CA LEU A 55 -9.01 6.37 -3.84
C LEU A 55 -8.84 7.88 -4.02
N GLY A 56 -7.81 8.24 -4.77
CA GLY A 56 -7.46 9.63 -5.05
C GLY A 56 -6.18 10.05 -4.36
N SER A 57 -5.68 11.23 -4.71
CA SER A 57 -4.45 11.79 -4.16
C SER A 57 -4.77 12.79 -3.06
N GLY A 58 -4.45 12.44 -1.84
CA GLY A 58 -4.56 13.36 -0.71
C GLY A 58 -3.56 14.50 -0.79
N ARG A 59 -3.88 15.63 -0.19
CA ARG A 59 -2.99 16.80 -0.12
C ARG A 59 -2.09 16.70 1.09
N GLY A 60 -0.89 17.28 0.98
CA GLY A 60 0.05 17.30 2.09
C GLY A 60 0.69 15.94 2.36
N ARG A 61 0.93 15.17 1.33
CA ARG A 61 1.52 13.83 1.44
C ARG A 61 2.94 13.89 1.99
N ASP A 62 3.25 12.96 2.89
CA ASP A 62 4.59 12.82 3.46
C ASP A 62 5.42 11.82 2.67
N LEU A 63 4.76 10.81 2.08
CA LEU A 63 5.38 9.79 1.25
C LEU A 63 4.57 9.62 -0.04
N GLU A 64 5.27 9.36 -1.14
CA GLU A 64 4.67 8.99 -2.41
C GLU A 64 5.34 7.74 -2.94
N LEU A 65 4.55 6.75 -3.28
CA LEU A 65 5.01 5.53 -3.94
C LEU A 65 4.52 5.53 -5.39
N ALA A 66 5.34 4.98 -6.28
CA ALA A 66 4.95 4.80 -7.68
C ALA A 66 5.32 3.39 -8.11
N MET A 67 4.39 2.70 -8.76
CA MET A 67 4.56 1.31 -9.17
C MET A 67 3.65 0.96 -10.34
N SER A 68 3.96 -0.15 -11.01
CA SER A 68 3.07 -0.71 -12.03
C SER A 68 1.92 -1.48 -11.37
N TYR A 69 0.85 -1.68 -12.14
CA TYR A 69 -0.27 -2.52 -11.71
C TYR A 69 0.19 -3.94 -11.38
N GLN A 70 1.07 -4.50 -12.20
CA GLN A 70 1.61 -5.84 -11.97
C GLN A 70 2.34 -5.94 -10.63
N LEU A 71 3.16 -4.94 -10.30
CA LEU A 71 3.85 -4.92 -9.02
C LEU A 71 2.87 -4.74 -7.86
N ALA A 72 1.85 -3.89 -8.02
CA ALA A 72 0.83 -3.70 -7.00
C ALA A 72 0.10 -5.01 -6.68
N VAL A 73 -0.23 -5.81 -7.70
CA VAL A 73 -0.83 -7.13 -7.53
C VAL A 73 0.11 -8.06 -6.76
N GLN A 74 1.38 -8.09 -7.12
CA GLN A 74 2.37 -8.92 -6.44
C GLN A 74 2.56 -8.53 -4.98
N LEU A 75 2.60 -7.24 -4.69
CA LEU A 75 2.71 -6.74 -3.32
C LEU A 75 1.46 -7.07 -2.51
N PHE A 76 0.28 -6.93 -3.11
CA PHE A 76 -0.97 -7.29 -2.47
C PHE A 76 -1.02 -8.78 -2.13
N ARG A 77 -0.55 -9.63 -3.03
CA ARG A 77 -0.52 -11.09 -2.84
C ARG A 77 0.67 -11.55 -1.99
N HIS A 78 1.51 -10.64 -1.52
CA HIS A 78 2.73 -10.95 -0.79
C HIS A 78 3.70 -11.85 -1.58
N GLU A 79 3.69 -11.71 -2.91
CA GLU A 79 4.60 -12.43 -3.81
C GLU A 79 5.87 -11.63 -4.10
N ALA A 80 5.94 -10.36 -3.68
CA ALA A 80 7.09 -9.49 -3.85
C ALA A 80 7.45 -8.83 -2.52
N ASP A 81 8.75 -8.66 -2.29
CA ASP A 81 9.24 -7.96 -1.11
C ASP A 81 9.40 -6.46 -1.45
N PRO A 82 8.72 -5.55 -0.72
CA PRO A 82 8.79 -4.13 -1.02
C PRO A 82 10.22 -3.56 -0.95
N ALA A 83 11.06 -4.05 -0.04
CA ALA A 83 12.44 -3.57 0.03
C ALA A 83 13.24 -3.99 -1.18
N SER A 84 13.10 -5.25 -1.64
CA SER A 84 13.79 -5.75 -2.82
C SER A 84 13.35 -5.01 -4.09
N GLU A 85 12.06 -4.78 -4.24
CA GLU A 85 11.53 -4.08 -5.41
C GLU A 85 11.96 -2.61 -5.42
N TYR A 86 12.05 -1.99 -4.24
CA TYR A 86 12.59 -0.64 -4.11
C TYR A 86 14.06 -0.58 -4.55
N MET A 87 14.87 -1.53 -4.12
CA MET A 87 16.29 -1.59 -4.51
C MET A 87 16.48 -1.85 -5.99
N LYS A 88 15.58 -2.60 -6.63
CA LYS A 88 15.61 -2.85 -8.08
C LYS A 88 15.12 -1.66 -8.90
N GLY A 89 14.53 -0.64 -8.27
CA GLY A 89 13.94 0.51 -8.96
C GLY A 89 12.55 0.26 -9.52
N GLN A 90 11.90 -0.85 -9.18
CA GLN A 90 10.53 -1.15 -9.61
C GLN A 90 9.50 -0.46 -8.74
N LEU A 91 9.79 -0.32 -7.46
CA LEU A 91 8.99 0.48 -6.52
C LEU A 91 9.74 1.77 -6.26
N LYS A 92 9.16 2.89 -6.68
CA LYS A 92 9.78 4.21 -6.50
C LYS A 92 9.16 4.92 -5.32
N MET A 93 9.99 5.58 -4.54
CA MET A 93 9.57 6.33 -3.36
C MET A 93 10.11 7.74 -3.42
N SER A 94 9.27 8.72 -3.08
CA SER A 94 9.70 10.09 -2.82
C SER A 94 9.05 10.59 -1.53
N GLY A 95 9.70 11.54 -0.86
CA GLY A 95 9.23 12.10 0.39
C GLY A 95 10.19 11.82 1.54
N ASP A 96 9.64 11.67 2.75
CA ASP A 96 10.43 11.53 3.97
C ASP A 96 11.02 10.11 4.09
N MET A 97 12.33 10.00 3.91
CA MET A 97 13.05 8.73 4.00
C MET A 97 12.95 8.10 5.40
N ARG A 98 12.84 8.90 6.45
CA ARG A 98 12.73 8.37 7.82
C ARG A 98 11.41 7.63 8.01
N LEU A 99 10.33 8.15 7.43
CA LEU A 99 9.02 7.48 7.46
C LEU A 99 9.06 6.19 6.64
N TRP A 100 9.71 6.22 5.48
CA TRP A 100 9.87 5.04 4.64
C TRP A 100 10.62 3.91 5.36
N LEU A 101 11.72 4.25 6.05
CA LEU A 101 12.51 3.27 6.78
C LEU A 101 11.76 2.69 8.00
N LYS A 102 10.80 3.41 8.54
CA LYS A 102 9.91 2.88 9.59
C LYS A 102 8.84 1.96 9.01
N LEU A 103 8.28 2.33 7.86
CA LEU A 103 7.19 1.58 7.24
C LEU A 103 7.63 0.22 6.70
N LEU A 104 8.80 0.14 6.07
CA LEU A 104 9.27 -1.08 5.41
C LEU A 104 9.26 -2.32 6.30
N PRO A 105 9.86 -2.32 7.52
CA PRO A 105 9.85 -3.52 8.36
C PRO A 105 8.44 -3.95 8.76
N ALA A 106 7.55 -2.99 9.02
CA ALA A 106 6.18 -3.29 9.38
C ALA A 106 5.42 -3.92 8.20
N TRP A 107 5.66 -3.42 6.99
CA TRP A 107 5.08 -3.98 5.78
C TRP A 107 5.55 -5.41 5.55
N GLN A 108 6.86 -5.64 5.64
CA GLN A 108 7.44 -6.98 5.49
C GLN A 108 6.90 -7.99 6.51
N ALA A 109 6.62 -7.54 7.72
CA ALA A 109 6.10 -8.40 8.79
C ALA A 109 4.68 -8.95 8.51
N ARG A 110 3.95 -8.40 7.53
CA ARG A 110 2.58 -8.80 7.21
C ARG A 110 2.48 -9.85 6.10
N ILE A 111 3.60 -10.35 5.61
CA ILE A 111 3.64 -11.23 4.42
C ILE A 111 2.76 -12.49 4.53
N ASN A 112 2.56 -13.05 5.71
CA ASN A 112 1.80 -14.29 5.90
C ASN A 112 0.49 -14.08 6.68
N ASP A 113 -0.12 -12.91 6.57
CA ASP A 113 -1.35 -12.60 7.30
C ASP A 113 -2.55 -13.35 6.71
N ALA A 114 -3.27 -14.10 7.53
CA ALA A 114 -4.41 -14.91 7.09
C ALA A 114 -5.60 -14.05 6.63
N GLU A 115 -5.83 -12.89 7.26
CA GLU A 115 -6.92 -11.98 6.86
C GLU A 115 -6.68 -11.41 5.48
N VAL A 116 -5.43 -11.10 5.15
CA VAL A 116 -5.06 -10.64 3.81
C VAL A 116 -5.24 -11.75 2.79
N SER A 117 -4.90 -13.00 3.14
CA SER A 117 -5.12 -14.14 2.25
C SER A 117 -6.61 -14.33 1.93
N ASP A 118 -7.47 -14.19 2.91
CA ASP A 118 -8.92 -14.28 2.71
C ASP A 118 -9.42 -13.15 1.78
N LEU A 119 -8.91 -11.95 1.96
CA LEU A 119 -9.25 -10.82 1.09
C LEU A 119 -8.80 -11.09 -0.36
N MET A 120 -7.61 -11.67 -0.54
CA MET A 120 -7.09 -12.02 -1.86
C MET A 120 -8.02 -12.99 -2.60
N GLU A 121 -8.57 -13.98 -1.90
CA GLU A 121 -9.50 -14.93 -2.50
C GLU A 121 -10.80 -14.27 -2.98
N GLN A 122 -11.21 -13.18 -2.35
CA GLN A 122 -12.43 -12.44 -2.68
C GLN A 122 -12.20 -11.37 -3.74
N THR A 123 -10.96 -11.15 -4.17
CA THR A 123 -10.60 -10.05 -5.06
C THR A 123 -10.40 -10.53 -6.49
N ILE A 124 -11.02 -9.82 -7.43
CA ILE A 124 -10.89 -10.06 -8.88
C ILE A 124 -9.79 -9.14 -9.40
N ILE A 125 -8.80 -9.75 -10.03
CA ILE A 125 -7.65 -9.02 -10.59
C ILE A 125 -7.67 -9.00 -12.12
#